data_f058698011634966a3f47def598cb3f0
#
_entry.id   f058698011634966a3f47def598cb3f0
#
_cell.length_a   1.000
_cell.length_b   1.000
_cell.length_c   1.000
_cell.angle_alpha   90.00
_cell.angle_beta   90.00
_cell.angle_gamma   90.00
#
_symmetry.space_group_name_H-M   'P 1'
#
loop_
_entity.id
_entity.type
_entity.pdbx_description
1 polymer ?
#
loop_
_entity_poly.entity_id
_entity_poly.type
_entity_poly.pdbx_seq_one_letter_code
_entity_poly.pdbx_strand_id
1 'polypeptide(L)'
;EKVLEDYNDVFADIINGLLFDGVQEIKPEALENTTVHAQYKAEDGKVHELERDIAKYWKEEKVELAICGIENQSKVEKNMPFRIVGYDGAAYRSQLQQERKKMLPVVTIVLYFGTDRHWNSRKKIKELMEIPRCLDTYVNDYQMHVFEVAWLTEEQISHFHSDFKVVANFFVQKRKNKDYIPDDPTAVSYTHLTLPTTPYV
;
A
#
# COMPACT_ATOMS: atom_id res chain seq x y z
N GLU A 1 2.33 9.74 -16.13
CA GLU A 1 1.68 10.62 -15.14
C GLU A 1 2.12 10.17 -13.75
N LYS A 2 2.47 11.14 -12.90
CA LYS A 2 2.93 10.86 -11.55
C LYS A 2 1.69 10.65 -10.66
N VAL A 3 1.62 9.52 -9.98
CA VAL A 3 0.54 9.23 -9.01
C VAL A 3 0.69 10.17 -7.82
N LEU A 4 -0.41 10.61 -7.20
CA LEU A 4 -0.39 11.58 -6.11
C LEU A 4 0.54 11.13 -4.96
N GLU A 5 0.46 9.85 -4.61
CA GLU A 5 1.25 9.25 -3.53
C GLU A 5 2.77 9.19 -3.82
N ASP A 6 3.18 9.42 -5.07
CA ASP A 6 4.61 9.48 -5.44
C ASP A 6 5.27 10.81 -5.01
N TYR A 7 4.51 11.84 -4.69
CA TYR A 7 5.06 13.05 -4.09
C TYR A 7 5.47 12.79 -2.63
N ASN A 8 6.68 13.24 -2.26
CA ASN A 8 7.25 12.92 -0.95
C ASN A 8 6.42 13.48 0.22
N ASP A 9 5.83 14.65 0.07
CA ASP A 9 4.96 15.27 1.07
C ASP A 9 3.67 14.46 1.27
N VAL A 10 3.04 14.01 0.18
CA VAL A 10 1.85 13.16 0.24
C VAL A 10 2.18 11.78 0.81
N PHE A 11 3.28 11.17 0.36
CA PHE A 11 3.71 9.88 0.88
C PHE A 11 4.01 9.94 2.39
N ALA A 12 4.78 10.94 2.83
CA ALA A 12 5.07 11.16 4.24
C ALA A 12 3.80 11.35 5.06
N ASP A 13 2.86 12.15 4.55
CA ASP A 13 1.59 12.45 5.20
C ASP A 13 0.71 11.20 5.36
N ILE A 14 0.63 10.36 4.32
CA ILE A 14 -0.09 9.07 4.40
C ILE A 14 0.49 8.18 5.49
N ILE A 15 1.81 8.00 5.50
CA ILE A 15 2.47 7.15 6.50
C ILE A 15 2.32 7.74 7.90
N ASN A 16 2.53 9.05 8.08
CA ASN A 16 2.37 9.74 9.35
C ASN A 16 0.93 9.62 9.88
N GLY A 17 -0.06 9.84 9.01
CA GLY A 17 -1.46 9.75 9.39
C GLY A 17 -1.93 8.36 9.76
N LEU A 18 -1.42 7.32 9.06
CA LEU A 18 -1.91 5.95 9.23
C LEU A 18 -1.09 5.11 10.22
N LEU A 19 0.23 5.31 10.32
CA LEU A 19 1.10 4.52 11.20
C LEU A 19 1.47 5.24 12.48
N PHE A 20 1.45 6.56 12.50
CA PHE A 20 1.91 7.38 13.64
C PHE A 20 0.82 8.30 14.20
N ASP A 21 -0.46 8.00 13.92
CA ASP A 21 -1.63 8.75 14.43
C ASP A 21 -1.53 10.27 14.22
N GLY A 22 -0.95 10.67 13.06
CA GLY A 22 -0.77 12.08 12.69
C GLY A 22 0.48 12.76 13.24
N VAL A 23 1.28 12.05 14.05
CA VAL A 23 2.59 12.56 14.47
C VAL A 23 3.51 12.65 13.26
N GLN A 24 4.14 13.81 13.05
CA GLN A 24 4.98 14.07 11.87
C GLN A 24 6.40 13.50 12.05
N GLU A 25 6.49 12.16 12.13
CA GLU A 25 7.73 11.41 12.27
C GLU A 25 8.56 11.44 10.97
N ILE A 26 7.90 11.28 9.83
CA ILE A 26 8.54 11.27 8.52
C ILE A 26 8.44 12.66 7.89
N LYS A 27 9.59 13.27 7.61
CA LYS A 27 9.68 14.50 6.84
C LYS A 27 9.85 14.19 5.34
N PRO A 28 9.22 14.95 4.43
CA PRO A 28 9.35 14.73 2.99
C PRO A 28 10.81 14.69 2.49
N GLU A 29 11.67 15.51 3.08
CA GLU A 29 13.10 15.63 2.73
C GLU A 29 13.91 14.39 3.14
N ALA A 30 13.40 13.63 4.11
CA ALA A 30 14.03 12.38 4.56
C ALA A 30 13.75 11.20 3.63
N LEU A 31 12.86 11.37 2.63
CA LEU A 31 12.45 10.32 1.70
C LEU A 31 13.24 10.38 0.39
N GLU A 32 13.68 9.22 -0.07
CA GLU A 32 14.27 9.00 -1.40
C GLU A 32 13.50 7.91 -2.15
N ASN A 33 13.30 8.09 -3.46
CA ASN A 33 12.68 7.06 -4.29
C ASN A 33 13.55 5.80 -4.31
N THR A 34 12.91 4.65 -4.17
CA THR A 34 13.56 3.35 -4.34
C THR A 34 12.90 2.57 -5.48
N THR A 35 13.48 1.44 -5.83
CA THR A 35 13.03 0.64 -6.96
C THR A 35 11.73 -0.10 -6.60
N VAL A 36 10.67 0.14 -7.35
CA VAL A 36 9.35 -0.51 -7.17
C VAL A 36 9.26 -1.86 -7.88
N HIS A 37 10.16 -2.12 -8.84
CA HIS A 37 10.10 -3.30 -9.70
C HIS A 37 10.88 -4.46 -9.14
N ALA A 38 10.25 -5.63 -9.10
CA ALA A 38 10.92 -6.90 -8.93
C ALA A 38 10.57 -7.81 -10.10
N GLN A 39 11.59 -8.17 -10.87
CA GLN A 39 11.43 -9.12 -11.97
C GLN A 39 11.79 -10.52 -11.51
N TYR A 40 10.96 -11.51 -11.82
CA TYR A 40 11.32 -12.92 -11.70
C TYR A 40 10.99 -13.65 -12.99
N LYS A 41 11.84 -14.59 -13.35
CA LYS A 41 11.61 -15.47 -14.50
C LYS A 41 10.84 -16.68 -14.01
N ALA A 42 9.61 -16.84 -14.49
CA ALA A 42 8.81 -18.01 -14.19
C ALA A 42 9.28 -19.26 -14.98
N GLU A 43 8.81 -20.44 -14.61
CA GLU A 43 9.16 -21.70 -15.30
C GLU A 43 8.72 -21.73 -16.77
N ASP A 44 7.72 -20.94 -17.15
CA ASP A 44 7.29 -20.73 -18.54
C ASP A 44 8.28 -19.90 -19.38
N GLY A 45 9.37 -19.45 -18.78
CA GLY A 45 10.40 -18.60 -19.41
C GLY A 45 10.02 -17.14 -19.55
N LYS A 46 8.81 -16.73 -19.15
CA LYS A 46 8.38 -15.34 -19.19
C LYS A 46 8.91 -14.59 -17.96
N VAL A 47 9.24 -13.32 -18.18
CA VAL A 47 9.56 -12.40 -17.10
C VAL A 47 8.25 -11.84 -16.55
N HIS A 48 7.97 -12.12 -15.29
CA HIS A 48 6.86 -11.52 -14.58
C HIS A 48 7.39 -10.36 -13.73
N GLU A 49 6.70 -9.24 -13.80
CA GLU A 49 6.99 -8.09 -12.96
C GLU A 49 6.08 -8.12 -11.74
N LEU A 50 6.70 -8.05 -10.56
CA LEU A 50 6.03 -7.74 -9.32
C LEU A 50 6.24 -6.27 -9.06
N GLU A 51 5.15 -5.52 -9.09
CA GLU A 51 5.19 -4.07 -8.95
C GLU A 51 4.40 -3.64 -7.72
N ARG A 52 5.04 -2.82 -6.90
CA ARG A 52 4.37 -2.00 -5.87
C ARG A 52 4.07 -0.65 -6.51
N ASP A 53 2.98 0.00 -6.11
CA ASP A 53 2.63 1.27 -6.70
C ASP A 53 3.71 2.30 -6.41
N ILE A 54 4.16 2.39 -5.15
CA ILE A 54 5.22 3.30 -4.74
C ILE A 54 6.06 2.68 -3.62
N ALA A 55 7.37 2.95 -3.67
CA ALA A 55 8.29 2.62 -2.60
C ALA A 55 9.31 3.74 -2.39
N LYS A 56 9.59 4.06 -1.13
CA LYS A 56 10.55 5.09 -0.74
C LYS A 56 11.45 4.60 0.39
N TYR A 57 12.67 5.10 0.40
CA TYR A 57 13.65 4.88 1.44
C TYR A 57 13.63 6.05 2.44
N TRP A 58 13.34 5.75 3.70
CA TRP A 58 13.42 6.71 4.79
C TRP A 58 14.84 6.70 5.38
N LYS A 59 15.60 7.76 5.07
CA LYS A 59 17.05 7.84 5.34
C LYS A 59 17.40 7.83 6.83
N GLU A 60 16.64 8.52 7.63
CA GLU A 60 16.93 8.71 9.07
C GLU A 60 16.86 7.39 9.81
N GLU A 61 15.79 6.62 9.62
CA GLU A 61 15.57 5.33 10.28
C GLU A 61 16.05 4.13 9.47
N LYS A 62 16.49 4.35 8.23
CA LYS A 62 16.97 3.29 7.32
C LYS A 62 15.92 2.21 7.11
N VAL A 63 14.74 2.61 6.70
CA VAL A 63 13.59 1.73 6.42
C VAL A 63 13.16 1.90 4.98
N GLU A 64 12.77 0.82 4.31
CA GLU A 64 12.07 0.88 3.03
C GLU A 64 10.56 0.84 3.28
N LEU A 65 9.86 1.90 2.87
CA LEU A 65 8.41 2.05 3.00
C LEU A 65 7.77 1.88 1.63
N ALA A 66 6.67 1.15 1.54
CA ALA A 66 5.94 0.96 0.30
C ALA A 66 4.42 1.05 0.49
N ILE A 67 3.75 1.54 -0.54
CA ILE A 67 2.29 1.61 -0.62
C ILE A 67 1.82 0.78 -1.80
N CYS A 68 0.78 -0.02 -1.59
CA CYS A 68 0.01 -0.70 -2.62
C CYS A 68 -1.44 -0.21 -2.54
N GLY A 69 -1.93 0.46 -3.57
CA GLY A 69 -3.33 0.86 -3.68
C GLY A 69 -4.19 -0.27 -4.25
N ILE A 70 -5.37 -0.48 -3.68
CA ILE A 70 -6.33 -1.46 -4.17
C ILE A 70 -7.68 -0.78 -4.35
N GLU A 71 -8.12 -0.69 -5.59
CA GLU A 71 -9.48 -0.26 -5.91
C GLU A 71 -10.53 -1.33 -5.57
N ASN A 72 -11.72 -0.84 -5.31
CA ASN A 72 -12.89 -1.69 -5.16
C ASN A 72 -13.39 -2.16 -6.52
N GLN A 73 -12.67 -3.04 -7.16
CA GLN A 73 -13.26 -3.83 -8.23
C GLN A 73 -13.88 -5.07 -7.59
N SER A 74 -15.19 -5.18 -7.61
CA SER A 74 -16.10 -6.30 -7.31
C SER A 74 -15.56 -7.59 -6.64
N LYS A 75 -14.25 -7.78 -6.48
CA LYS A 75 -13.60 -8.92 -5.80
C LYS A 75 -12.38 -8.44 -5.04
N VAL A 76 -12.47 -8.49 -3.71
CA VAL A 76 -11.28 -8.39 -2.84
C VAL A 76 -10.29 -9.48 -3.25
N GLU A 77 -9.04 -9.10 -3.53
CA GLU A 77 -7.97 -10.03 -3.90
C GLU A 77 -7.65 -10.97 -2.73
N LYS A 78 -8.10 -12.22 -2.82
CA LYS A 78 -7.92 -13.20 -1.74
C LYS A 78 -6.46 -13.53 -1.47
N ASN A 79 -5.61 -13.46 -2.51
CA ASN A 79 -4.20 -13.83 -2.45
C ASN A 79 -3.28 -12.64 -2.15
N MET A 80 -3.84 -11.48 -1.78
CA MET A 80 -3.06 -10.29 -1.51
C MET A 80 -1.93 -10.49 -0.48
N PRO A 81 -2.12 -11.26 0.62
CA PRO A 81 -1.02 -11.52 1.55
C PRO A 81 0.19 -12.18 0.88
N PHE A 82 -0.02 -13.11 -0.06
CA PHE A 82 1.08 -13.73 -0.81
C PHE A 82 1.77 -12.75 -1.75
N ARG A 83 1.01 -11.83 -2.36
CA ARG A 83 1.61 -10.76 -3.18
C ARG A 83 2.51 -9.86 -2.37
N ILE A 84 2.06 -9.43 -1.18
CA ILE A 84 2.85 -8.57 -0.29
C ILE A 84 4.15 -9.27 0.15
N VAL A 85 4.08 -10.55 0.54
CA VAL A 85 5.29 -11.35 0.84
C VAL A 85 6.24 -11.39 -0.36
N GLY A 86 5.69 -11.55 -1.57
CA GLY A 86 6.48 -11.53 -2.81
C GLY A 86 7.20 -10.19 -3.02
N TYR A 87 6.50 -9.08 -2.81
CA TYR A 87 7.04 -7.73 -2.94
C TYR A 87 8.15 -7.46 -1.91
N ASP A 88 7.92 -7.80 -0.65
CA ASP A 88 8.90 -7.58 0.41
C ASP A 88 10.10 -8.52 0.25
N GLY A 89 9.86 -9.77 -0.16
CA GLY A 89 10.92 -10.70 -0.51
C GLY A 89 11.79 -10.22 -1.68
N ALA A 90 11.19 -9.57 -2.67
CA ALA A 90 11.91 -8.96 -3.79
C ALA A 90 12.75 -7.76 -3.35
N ALA A 91 12.22 -6.92 -2.45
CA ALA A 91 12.97 -5.80 -1.86
C ALA A 91 14.19 -6.31 -1.08
N TYR A 92 14.01 -7.34 -0.23
CA TYR A 92 15.14 -7.96 0.47
C TYR A 92 16.16 -8.58 -0.48
N ARG A 93 15.72 -9.25 -1.54
CA ARG A 93 16.63 -9.79 -2.57
C ARG A 93 17.43 -8.69 -3.25
N SER A 94 16.79 -7.56 -3.60
CA SER A 94 17.48 -6.39 -4.17
C SER A 94 18.56 -5.85 -3.23
N GLN A 95 18.26 -5.77 -1.93
CA GLN A 95 19.23 -5.34 -0.92
C GLN A 95 20.43 -6.31 -0.82
N LEU A 96 20.21 -7.63 -0.92
CA LEU A 96 21.27 -8.63 -0.95
C LEU A 96 22.19 -8.45 -2.16
N GLN A 97 21.62 -8.15 -3.33
CA GLN A 97 22.40 -7.91 -4.57
C GLN A 97 23.24 -6.64 -4.50
N GLN A 98 22.83 -5.66 -3.68
CA GLN A 98 23.59 -4.43 -3.46
C GLN A 98 24.73 -4.60 -2.43
N GLU A 99 24.99 -5.82 -1.95
CA GLU A 99 26.02 -6.17 -0.95
C GLU A 99 25.96 -5.28 0.30
N ARG A 100 24.76 -4.90 0.73
CA ARG A 100 24.59 -4.06 1.91
C ARG A 100 25.08 -4.79 3.16
N LYS A 101 25.85 -4.10 3.99
CA LYS A 101 26.37 -4.65 5.25
C LYS A 101 25.27 -4.99 6.27
N LYS A 102 24.13 -4.30 6.20
CA LYS A 102 22.95 -4.53 7.04
C LYS A 102 21.69 -4.45 6.16
N MET A 103 20.81 -5.42 6.34
CA MET A 103 19.50 -5.40 5.72
C MET A 103 18.62 -4.33 6.36
N LEU A 104 17.85 -3.62 5.54
CA LEU A 104 16.89 -2.62 6.00
C LEU A 104 15.53 -3.29 6.19
N PRO A 105 14.78 -2.93 7.24
CA PRO A 105 13.38 -3.33 7.35
C PRO A 105 12.60 -2.86 6.13
N VAL A 106 11.64 -3.68 5.69
CA VAL A 106 10.67 -3.34 4.65
C VAL A 106 9.29 -3.30 5.28
N VAL A 107 8.58 -2.21 5.11
CA VAL A 107 7.20 -2.05 5.60
C VAL A 107 6.31 -1.72 4.40
N THR A 108 5.40 -2.62 4.07
CA THR A 108 4.42 -2.41 3.01
C THR A 108 3.02 -2.26 3.61
N ILE A 109 2.36 -1.16 3.29
CA ILE A 109 0.95 -0.93 3.63
C ILE A 109 0.07 -1.07 2.40
N VAL A 110 -1.18 -1.46 2.63
CA VAL A 110 -2.21 -1.59 1.61
C VAL A 110 -3.29 -0.54 1.86
N LEU A 111 -3.52 0.33 0.89
CA LEU A 111 -4.63 1.28 0.91
C LEU A 111 -5.83 0.67 0.17
N TYR A 112 -6.90 0.40 0.89
CA TYR A 112 -8.14 -0.12 0.33
C TYR A 112 -9.17 1.00 0.18
N PHE A 113 -9.54 1.29 -1.06
CA PHE A 113 -10.48 2.37 -1.42
C PHE A 113 -11.94 1.90 -1.57
N GLY A 114 -12.22 0.65 -1.22
CA GLY A 114 -13.57 0.09 -1.35
C GLY A 114 -14.62 0.84 -0.55
N THR A 115 -15.71 1.22 -1.22
CA THR A 115 -16.84 1.95 -0.63
C THR A 115 -18.04 1.07 -0.30
N ASP A 116 -18.20 -0.09 -0.95
CA ASP A 116 -19.38 -0.93 -0.79
C ASP A 116 -19.33 -1.83 0.45
N ARG A 117 -18.12 -2.24 0.86
CA ARG A 117 -17.91 -3.15 1.99
C ARG A 117 -16.51 -2.99 2.56
N HIS A 118 -16.35 -3.38 3.82
CA HIS A 118 -15.05 -3.51 4.46
C HIS A 118 -14.16 -4.56 3.75
N TRP A 119 -12.86 -4.46 3.98
CA TRP A 119 -11.94 -5.53 3.62
C TRP A 119 -12.36 -6.83 4.32
N ASN A 120 -12.86 -7.78 3.57
CA ASN A 120 -13.42 -9.03 4.09
C ASN A 120 -12.55 -10.26 3.80
N SER A 121 -11.37 -10.07 3.20
CA SER A 121 -10.42 -11.15 3.00
C SER A 121 -9.42 -11.27 4.15
N ARG A 122 -8.81 -12.45 4.23
CA ARG A 122 -7.81 -12.75 5.26
C ARG A 122 -6.57 -11.88 5.07
N LYS A 123 -5.92 -11.52 6.18
CA LYS A 123 -4.75 -10.63 6.19
C LYS A 123 -3.44 -11.37 6.48
N LYS A 124 -3.52 -12.68 6.76
CA LYS A 124 -2.38 -13.54 7.09
C LYS A 124 -2.27 -14.70 6.11
N ILE A 125 -1.03 -15.05 5.73
CA ILE A 125 -0.81 -16.15 4.77
C ILE A 125 -1.21 -17.51 5.32
N LYS A 126 -0.98 -17.78 6.62
CA LYS A 126 -1.36 -19.06 7.22
C LYS A 126 -2.87 -19.31 7.16
N GLU A 127 -3.68 -18.26 7.23
CA GLU A 127 -5.14 -18.37 7.13
C GLU A 127 -5.63 -18.78 5.71
N LEU A 128 -4.74 -18.68 4.72
CA LEU A 128 -5.01 -19.03 3.32
C LEU A 128 -4.46 -20.41 2.93
N MET A 129 -3.81 -21.13 3.86
CA MET A 129 -3.20 -22.42 3.61
C MET A 129 -3.90 -23.53 4.40
N GLU A 130 -3.86 -24.73 3.85
CA GLU A 130 -4.20 -25.97 4.57
C GLU A 130 -2.92 -26.56 5.16
N ILE A 131 -2.63 -26.25 6.41
CA ILE A 131 -1.40 -26.67 7.09
C ILE A 131 -1.69 -27.89 7.96
N PRO A 132 -0.98 -29.04 7.73
CA PRO A 132 -1.05 -30.19 8.62
C PRO A 132 -0.66 -29.79 10.05
N ARG A 133 -1.39 -30.29 11.06
CA ARG A 133 -1.15 -29.90 12.48
C ARG A 133 0.29 -30.11 12.93
N CYS A 134 0.95 -31.16 12.46
CA CYS A 134 2.35 -31.47 12.82
C CYS A 134 3.36 -30.48 12.20
N LEU A 135 2.97 -29.69 11.22
CA LEU A 135 3.83 -28.70 10.56
C LEU A 135 3.49 -27.25 10.90
N ASP A 136 2.42 -27.00 11.65
CA ASP A 136 1.94 -25.63 11.92
C ASP A 136 3.00 -24.73 12.57
N THR A 137 3.80 -25.27 13.48
CA THR A 137 4.87 -24.52 14.16
C THR A 137 6.07 -24.21 13.25
N TYR A 138 6.20 -24.92 12.14
CA TYR A 138 7.32 -24.73 11.18
C TYR A 138 6.97 -23.85 10.00
N VAL A 139 5.68 -23.55 9.79
CA VAL A 139 5.23 -22.60 8.76
C VAL A 139 5.25 -21.20 9.35
N ASN A 140 6.06 -20.32 8.78
CA ASN A 140 6.07 -18.91 9.17
C ASN A 140 4.79 -18.22 8.70
N ASP A 141 4.25 -17.36 9.55
CA ASP A 141 3.15 -16.48 9.17
C ASP A 141 3.67 -15.12 8.67
N TYR A 142 2.88 -14.48 7.84
CA TYR A 142 3.12 -13.13 7.38
C TYR A 142 1.80 -12.38 7.38
N GLN A 143 1.79 -11.20 8.00
CA GLN A 143 0.60 -10.36 8.12
C GLN A 143 0.77 -9.08 7.29
N MET A 144 -0.18 -8.79 6.42
CA MET A 144 -0.26 -7.51 5.74
C MET A 144 -1.03 -6.47 6.55
N HIS A 145 -0.71 -5.20 6.34
CA HIS A 145 -1.36 -4.06 6.97
C HIS A 145 -2.29 -3.37 5.97
N VAL A 146 -3.60 -3.44 6.21
CA VAL A 146 -4.63 -2.85 5.34
C VAL A 146 -5.29 -1.68 6.04
N PHE A 147 -5.29 -0.53 5.37
CA PHE A 147 -5.99 0.67 5.78
C PHE A 147 -7.16 0.94 4.84
N GLU A 148 -8.35 1.00 5.41
CA GLU A 148 -9.61 1.12 4.68
C GLU A 148 -9.97 2.60 4.52
N VAL A 149 -9.49 3.25 3.45
CA VAL A 149 -9.56 4.72 3.26
C VAL A 149 -10.99 5.24 3.31
N ALA A 150 -11.94 4.57 2.67
CA ALA A 150 -13.35 4.96 2.69
C ALA A 150 -14.03 4.81 4.07
N TRP A 151 -13.37 4.19 5.03
CA TRP A 151 -13.90 3.90 6.37
C TRP A 151 -13.18 4.66 7.48
N LEU A 152 -12.25 5.56 7.12
CA LEU A 152 -11.57 6.43 8.07
C LEU A 152 -12.57 7.32 8.80
N THR A 153 -12.31 7.56 10.07
CA THR A 153 -13.07 8.51 10.90
C THR A 153 -12.68 9.95 10.57
N GLU A 154 -13.50 10.91 10.98
CA GLU A 154 -13.19 12.33 10.83
C GLU A 154 -11.89 12.71 11.58
N GLU A 155 -11.66 12.10 12.74
CA GLU A 155 -10.42 12.25 13.51
C GLU A 155 -9.22 11.76 12.70
N GLN A 156 -9.27 10.55 12.13
CA GLN A 156 -8.20 10.01 11.29
C GLN A 156 -7.97 10.85 10.04
N ILE A 157 -9.04 11.36 9.41
CA ILE A 157 -8.91 12.27 8.24
C ILE A 157 -8.24 13.59 8.66
N SER A 158 -8.48 14.06 9.89
CA SER A 158 -7.87 15.30 10.38
C SER A 158 -6.34 15.20 10.53
N HIS A 159 -5.79 14.01 10.63
CA HIS A 159 -4.35 13.75 10.68
C HIS A 159 -3.62 14.06 9.37
N PHE A 160 -4.34 14.04 8.24
CA PHE A 160 -3.71 14.36 6.94
C PHE A 160 -3.66 15.88 6.70
N HIS A 161 -2.53 16.31 6.18
CA HIS A 161 -2.25 17.73 5.88
C HIS A 161 -2.02 17.99 4.39
N SER A 162 -1.75 16.94 3.61
CA SER A 162 -1.56 16.98 2.15
C SER A 162 -2.88 16.84 1.39
N ASP A 163 -2.79 16.84 0.06
CA ASP A 163 -3.91 16.59 -0.85
C ASP A 163 -4.54 15.19 -0.67
N PHE A 164 -3.84 14.26 -0.01
CA PHE A 164 -4.44 12.97 0.34
C PHE A 164 -5.67 13.12 1.25
N LYS A 165 -5.74 14.16 2.05
CA LYS A 165 -6.92 14.51 2.85
C LYS A 165 -8.17 14.66 1.99
N VAL A 166 -8.04 15.30 0.83
CA VAL A 166 -9.14 15.51 -0.12
C VAL A 166 -9.60 14.15 -0.68
N VAL A 167 -8.63 13.29 -1.05
CA VAL A 167 -8.89 11.94 -1.55
C VAL A 167 -9.58 11.09 -0.49
N ALA A 168 -9.06 11.05 0.73
CA ALA A 168 -9.63 10.27 1.84
C ALA A 168 -11.07 10.73 2.14
N ASN A 169 -11.29 12.05 2.24
CA ASN A 169 -12.63 12.60 2.46
C ASN A 169 -13.59 12.24 1.30
N PHE A 170 -13.13 12.32 0.05
CA PHE A 170 -13.93 11.93 -1.10
C PHE A 170 -14.44 10.50 -0.97
N PHE A 171 -13.57 9.52 -0.67
CA PHE A 171 -13.98 8.12 -0.53
C PHE A 171 -14.92 7.89 0.65
N VAL A 172 -14.71 8.59 1.77
CA VAL A 172 -15.64 8.55 2.91
C VAL A 172 -17.03 9.08 2.54
N GLN A 173 -17.11 10.21 1.82
CA GLN A 173 -18.37 10.77 1.34
C GLN A 173 -19.02 9.88 0.28
N LYS A 174 -18.23 9.34 -0.67
CA LYS A 174 -18.70 8.41 -1.70
C LYS A 174 -19.29 7.13 -1.11
N ARG A 175 -18.73 6.63 0.00
CA ARG A 175 -19.33 5.52 0.76
C ARG A 175 -20.66 5.88 1.39
N LYS A 176 -20.79 7.10 1.98
CA LYS A 176 -22.03 7.57 2.61
C LYS A 176 -23.12 7.86 1.57
N ASN A 177 -22.73 8.36 0.41
CA ASN A 177 -23.60 8.70 -0.71
C ASN A 177 -22.94 8.33 -2.04
N LYS A 178 -23.47 7.32 -2.73
CA LYS A 178 -22.91 6.83 -3.99
C LYS A 178 -22.90 7.88 -5.12
N ASP A 179 -23.83 8.82 -5.06
CA ASP A 179 -23.97 9.91 -6.04
C ASP A 179 -23.21 11.17 -5.64
N TYR A 180 -22.39 11.08 -4.58
CA TYR A 180 -21.59 12.22 -4.13
C TYR A 180 -20.66 12.71 -5.25
N ILE A 181 -20.79 13.99 -5.54
CA ILE A 181 -19.91 14.75 -6.44
C ILE A 181 -19.25 15.82 -5.58
N PRO A 182 -17.91 15.93 -5.58
CA PRO A 182 -17.24 16.98 -4.84
C PRO A 182 -17.60 18.37 -5.40
N ASP A 183 -17.79 19.33 -4.51
CA ASP A 183 -18.01 20.74 -4.89
C ASP A 183 -16.73 21.38 -5.48
N ASP A 184 -15.56 20.85 -5.09
CA ASP A 184 -14.27 21.32 -5.57
C ASP A 184 -13.80 20.50 -6.80
N PRO A 185 -13.64 21.15 -7.99
CA PRO A 185 -13.16 20.51 -9.19
C PRO A 185 -11.77 19.86 -9.06
N THR A 186 -10.93 20.36 -8.14
CA THR A 186 -9.60 19.80 -7.87
C THR A 186 -9.70 18.41 -7.25
N ALA A 187 -10.71 18.15 -6.42
CA ALA A 187 -10.97 16.83 -5.87
C ALA A 187 -11.25 15.78 -6.95
N VAL A 188 -11.92 16.16 -8.04
CA VAL A 188 -12.18 15.29 -9.20
C VAL A 188 -10.87 14.92 -9.90
N SER A 189 -9.97 15.88 -10.06
CA SER A 189 -8.65 15.65 -10.68
C SER A 189 -7.81 14.67 -9.86
N TYR A 190 -7.78 14.80 -8.54
CA TYR A 190 -7.01 13.91 -7.67
C TYR A 190 -7.56 12.47 -7.66
N THR A 191 -8.88 12.29 -7.67
CA THR A 191 -9.47 10.96 -7.70
C THR A 191 -9.18 10.19 -8.99
N HIS A 192 -9.01 10.87 -10.11
CA HIS A 192 -8.56 10.26 -11.37
C HIS A 192 -7.06 9.95 -11.40
N LEU A 193 -6.25 10.61 -10.57
CA LEU A 193 -4.80 10.42 -10.50
C LEU A 193 -4.38 9.30 -9.53
N THR A 194 -5.23 9.00 -8.54
CA THR A 194 -4.91 8.02 -7.48
C THR A 194 -5.43 6.62 -7.76
N LEU A 195 -6.28 6.47 -8.76
CA LEU A 195 -6.84 5.16 -9.10
C LEU A 195 -5.94 4.45 -10.11
N PRO A 196 -5.40 3.26 -9.80
CA PRO A 196 -4.65 2.49 -10.79
C PRO A 196 -5.57 2.14 -11.95
N THR A 197 -5.23 2.67 -13.14
CA THR A 197 -6.00 2.47 -14.37
C THR A 197 -5.65 1.19 -15.12
N THR A 198 -4.85 0.31 -14.53
CA THR A 198 -4.48 -0.96 -15.17
C THR A 198 -5.54 -2.01 -14.94
N PRO A 199 -6.27 -2.44 -15.98
CA PRO A 199 -7.05 -3.66 -15.89
C PRO A 199 -6.05 -4.83 -15.74
N TYR A 200 -6.14 -5.56 -14.65
CA TYR A 200 -5.44 -6.83 -14.52
C TYR A 200 -5.99 -7.80 -15.58
N VAL A 201 -5.18 -8.13 -16.56
CA VAL A 201 -5.42 -9.21 -17.53
C VAL A 201 -4.98 -10.53 -16.91
#